data_932524fe2da12a385a3a459ea4ab086b
#
_entry.id   932524fe2da12a385a3a459ea4ab086b
#
_cell.length_a   1.000
_cell.length_b   1.000
_cell.length_c   1.000
_cell.angle_alpha   90.00
_cell.angle_beta   90.00
_cell.angle_gamma   90.00
#
_symmetry.space_group_name_H-M   'P 1'
#
loop_
_entity.id
_entity.type
_entity.pdbx_description
1 polymer ?
#
loop_
_entity_poly.entity_id
_entity_poly.type
_entity_poly.pdbx_seq_one_letter_code
_entity_poly.pdbx_strand_id
1 'polypeptide(L)'
;LSLVAGGGDIRIAAKDRPHHLVEARMHVVATIEETAMSDETETPESKLTRTKQEWASQGKFLTGRASRPEADRLPPGQHLVQNWPILDLGLRPDTTPASFRLRVDGAVDAPALWDFPQLMAQKQTEAVSDIHCVTTWSRYDNRWSGVATSDLLETVRPKSGAAFVVLHCDDGYTTNLALADFAAPGAMLVHAWEGRPLASEHGGPVRLVVPHLYFWKSAKWLKRIEFRTKDEPGFWEVRGYHNRGDPWNEERYSD
;
A
#
# COMPACT_ATOMS: atom_id res chain seq x y z
N LEU A 1 -9.55 21.51 53.90
CA LEU A 1 -10.82 22.23 54.07
C LEU A 1 -11.63 22.04 52.79
N SER A 2 -12.50 21.11 52.74
CA SER A 2 -13.90 20.99 53.20
C SER A 2 -14.87 21.75 52.34
N LEU A 3 -15.65 20.98 51.59
CA LEU A 3 -17.12 20.89 51.52
C LEU A 3 -17.87 22.14 50.95
N VAL A 4 -18.95 22.06 50.18
CA VAL A 4 -20.20 21.27 50.28
C VAL A 4 -20.97 21.36 48.95
N ALA A 5 -21.80 20.37 48.69
CA ALA A 5 -22.78 20.13 47.64
C ALA A 5 -23.91 21.16 47.59
N GLY A 6 -24.62 21.18 46.46
CA GLY A 6 -25.92 21.81 46.30
C GLY A 6 -26.62 21.31 45.05
N GLY A 7 -27.53 20.35 45.23
CA GLY A 7 -28.48 19.88 44.22
C GLY A 7 -29.64 20.85 44.04
N GLY A 8 -30.28 20.80 42.89
CA GLY A 8 -31.47 21.56 42.56
C GLY A 8 -32.27 20.89 41.47
N ASP A 9 -33.20 20.02 41.88
CA ASP A 9 -34.34 19.55 41.08
C ASP A 9 -35.23 20.70 40.66
N ILE A 10 -35.57 20.79 39.40
CA ILE A 10 -36.74 21.56 38.94
C ILE A 10 -37.68 20.65 38.18
N ARG A 11 -38.77 20.27 38.87
CA ARG A 11 -40.00 19.73 38.28
C ARG A 11 -40.79 20.88 37.70
N ILE A 12 -41.29 20.75 36.49
CA ILE A 12 -42.41 21.55 36.00
C ILE A 12 -43.51 20.60 35.53
N ALA A 13 -44.71 20.86 36.13
CA ALA A 13 -45.91 20.06 36.06
C ALA A 13 -46.63 20.22 34.72
N ALA A 14 -47.36 19.16 34.39
CA ALA A 14 -48.36 19.10 33.33
C ALA A 14 -49.63 19.88 33.71
N LYS A 15 -50.26 20.51 32.75
CA LYS A 15 -51.70 20.87 32.86
C LYS A 15 -52.40 20.86 31.48
N ASP A 16 -53.31 19.91 31.40
CA ASP A 16 -54.70 19.91 30.85
C ASP A 16 -54.94 20.14 29.34
N ARG A 17 -55.55 19.08 28.79
CA ARG A 17 -56.41 19.03 27.59
C ARG A 17 -57.72 19.79 27.80
N PRO A 18 -58.57 20.12 26.73
CA PRO A 18 -59.43 19.09 26.14
C PRO A 18 -59.74 19.21 24.61
N HIS A 19 -60.04 18.06 24.06
CA HIS A 19 -61.08 17.63 23.07
C HIS A 19 -61.62 18.55 21.96
N HIS A 20 -61.65 17.96 20.77
CA HIS A 20 -62.68 17.60 19.76
C HIS A 20 -62.17 17.90 18.38
N LEU A 21 -62.38 17.13 17.36
CA LEU A 21 -63.24 16.21 16.67
C LEU A 21 -62.60 15.93 15.31
N VAL A 22 -62.47 14.66 14.95
CA VAL A 22 -63.00 13.93 13.79
C VAL A 22 -63.02 14.65 12.42
N GLU A 23 -62.32 14.15 11.44
CA GLU A 23 -62.72 13.41 10.24
C GLU A 23 -61.56 13.14 9.30
N ALA A 24 -61.34 11.91 9.08
CA ALA A 24 -61.35 11.05 7.92
C ALA A 24 -60.74 11.60 6.59
N ARG A 25 -59.85 10.78 6.08
CA ARG A 25 -59.59 10.32 4.71
C ARG A 25 -58.15 10.57 4.26
N MET A 26 -57.51 9.66 3.87
CA MET A 26 -57.40 8.70 2.79
C MET A 26 -56.07 8.00 2.83
N HIS A 27 -56.10 6.72 2.65
CA HIS A 27 -54.96 5.85 2.38
C HIS A 27 -54.20 6.35 1.17
N VAL A 28 -52.93 6.67 1.36
CA VAL A 28 -51.91 6.46 0.36
C VAL A 28 -50.86 5.57 1.01
N VAL A 29 -50.93 4.30 0.68
CA VAL A 29 -49.88 3.33 0.92
C VAL A 29 -48.77 3.71 -0.05
N ALA A 30 -47.82 4.53 0.39
CA ALA A 30 -46.55 4.64 -0.28
C ALA A 30 -45.66 3.51 0.24
N THR A 31 -45.58 2.45 -0.55
CA THR A 31 -44.52 1.44 -0.47
C THR A 31 -43.17 2.18 -0.55
N ILE A 32 -42.57 2.38 0.57
CA ILE A 32 -41.13 2.75 0.59
C ILE A 32 -40.42 1.43 0.28
N GLU A 33 -40.04 1.22 -0.97
CA GLU A 33 -38.97 0.30 -1.30
C GLU A 33 -37.74 0.81 -0.61
N GLU A 34 -37.35 0.10 0.42
CA GLU A 34 -36.07 0.21 1.10
C GLU A 34 -34.98 -0.22 0.11
N THR A 35 -34.60 0.70 -0.76
CA THR A 35 -33.37 0.51 -1.56
C THR A 35 -32.24 0.60 -0.54
N ALA A 36 -31.77 -0.53 -0.09
CA ALA A 36 -30.48 -0.65 0.59
C ALA A 36 -29.43 -0.12 -0.36
N MET A 37 -29.12 1.17 -0.25
CA MET A 37 -27.90 1.73 -0.77
C MET A 37 -26.76 1.16 0.08
N SER A 38 -26.13 0.13 -0.45
CA SER A 38 -24.79 -0.23 -0.04
C SER A 38 -23.90 0.99 -0.35
N ASP A 39 -23.61 1.75 0.67
CA ASP A 39 -22.61 2.80 0.63
C ASP A 39 -21.22 2.10 0.60
N GLU A 40 -20.90 1.52 -0.57
CA GLU A 40 -19.53 1.20 -0.90
C GLU A 40 -18.85 2.56 -1.11
N THR A 41 -18.16 3.02 -0.08
CA THR A 41 -17.24 4.16 -0.17
C THR A 41 -16.14 3.78 -1.17
N GLU A 42 -16.39 4.04 -2.46
CA GLU A 42 -15.33 4.01 -3.48
C GLU A 42 -14.26 5.00 -3.04
N THR A 43 -13.09 4.46 -2.70
CA THR A 43 -11.90 5.28 -2.49
C THR A 43 -11.63 6.05 -3.79
N PRO A 44 -11.45 7.39 -3.74
CA PRO A 44 -11.24 8.16 -4.95
C PRO A 44 -9.94 7.72 -5.64
N GLU A 45 -10.07 6.97 -6.72
CA GLU A 45 -8.94 6.62 -7.57
C GLU A 45 -8.41 7.87 -8.28
N SER A 46 -7.08 8.03 -8.34
CA SER A 46 -6.48 9.10 -9.09
C SER A 46 -6.81 8.94 -10.59
N LYS A 47 -6.91 10.07 -11.33
CA LYS A 47 -7.12 10.05 -12.79
C LYS A 47 -6.09 9.17 -13.50
N LEU A 48 -4.85 9.21 -13.01
CA LEU A 48 -3.75 8.41 -13.55
C LEU A 48 -3.95 6.90 -13.31
N THR A 49 -4.46 6.52 -12.14
CA THR A 49 -4.75 5.12 -11.80
C THR A 49 -5.83 4.56 -12.72
N ARG A 50 -6.95 5.29 -12.91
CA ARG A 50 -8.02 4.88 -13.84
C ARG A 50 -7.53 4.75 -15.27
N THR A 51 -6.75 5.71 -15.75
CA THR A 51 -6.18 5.67 -17.10
C THR A 51 -5.27 4.45 -17.30
N LYS A 52 -4.47 4.09 -16.30
CA LYS A 52 -3.61 2.89 -16.35
C LYS A 52 -4.42 1.59 -16.34
N GLN A 53 -5.49 1.53 -15.55
CA GLN A 53 -6.39 0.37 -15.53
C GLN A 53 -7.12 0.21 -16.86
N GLU A 54 -7.58 1.32 -17.48
CA GLU A 54 -8.18 1.30 -18.81
C GLU A 54 -7.19 0.84 -19.87
N TRP A 55 -5.95 1.30 -19.83
CA TRP A 55 -4.93 0.87 -20.79
C TRP A 55 -4.59 -0.61 -20.64
N ALA A 56 -4.45 -1.10 -19.40
CA ALA A 56 -4.23 -2.51 -19.14
C ALA A 56 -5.40 -3.38 -19.64
N SER A 57 -6.65 -2.99 -19.36
CA SER A 57 -7.85 -3.73 -19.79
C SER A 57 -8.07 -3.72 -21.30
N GLN A 58 -7.57 -2.70 -22.01
CA GLN A 58 -7.66 -2.55 -23.47
C GLN A 58 -6.45 -3.15 -24.20
N GLY A 59 -5.49 -3.76 -23.50
CA GLY A 59 -4.24 -4.21 -24.10
C GLY A 59 -3.41 -3.08 -24.72
N LYS A 60 -3.65 -1.81 -24.32
CA LYS A 60 -2.86 -0.66 -24.74
C LYS A 60 -1.66 -0.50 -23.85
N PHE A 61 -0.57 -1.06 -24.31
CA PHE A 61 0.69 -1.07 -23.57
C PHE A 61 1.45 0.25 -23.75
N LEU A 62 2.06 0.72 -22.68
CA LEU A 62 3.04 1.80 -22.75
C LEU A 62 4.31 1.24 -23.40
N THR A 63 4.37 1.29 -24.72
CA THR A 63 5.60 0.93 -25.43
C THR A 63 6.59 2.07 -25.29
N GLY A 64 7.56 1.93 -24.39
CA GLY A 64 8.74 2.78 -24.40
C GLY A 64 9.47 2.56 -25.72
N ARG A 65 9.86 3.64 -26.43
CA ARG A 65 10.77 3.50 -27.55
C ARG A 65 12.12 3.02 -26.98
N ALA A 66 12.67 1.95 -27.52
CA ALA A 66 14.00 1.50 -27.19
C ALA A 66 14.98 2.64 -27.53
N SER A 67 15.38 3.42 -26.54
CA SER A 67 16.57 4.27 -26.64
C SER A 67 17.78 3.38 -26.37
N ARG A 68 18.88 3.57 -27.10
CA ARG A 68 20.13 2.89 -26.76
C ARG A 68 20.45 3.23 -25.29
N PRO A 69 20.65 2.25 -24.43
CA PRO A 69 21.07 2.52 -23.06
C PRO A 69 22.40 3.27 -23.10
N GLU A 70 22.50 4.41 -22.43
CA GLU A 70 23.77 5.15 -22.28
C GLU A 70 24.78 4.37 -21.44
N ALA A 71 24.34 3.35 -20.71
CA ALA A 71 25.16 2.38 -20.00
C ALA A 71 24.32 1.16 -19.68
N ASP A 72 24.96 0.09 -19.21
CA ASP A 72 24.32 -1.17 -18.76
C ASP A 72 23.34 -1.03 -17.58
N ARG A 73 23.03 0.20 -17.14
CA ARG A 73 22.14 0.53 -16.02
C ARG A 73 20.74 0.95 -16.43
N LEU A 74 20.48 1.24 -17.71
CA LEU A 74 19.18 1.67 -18.20
C LEU A 74 18.49 0.53 -18.96
N PRO A 75 17.43 -0.07 -18.39
CA PRO A 75 16.68 -1.11 -19.07
C PRO A 75 16.05 -0.64 -20.38
N PRO A 76 15.73 -1.54 -21.32
CA PRO A 76 15.08 -1.21 -22.58
C PRO A 76 13.81 -0.37 -22.35
N GLY A 77 13.57 0.63 -23.22
CA GLY A 77 12.38 1.47 -23.19
C GLY A 77 12.28 2.42 -21.97
N GLN A 78 13.35 2.57 -21.18
CA GLN A 78 13.40 3.51 -20.07
C GLN A 78 14.09 4.83 -20.47
N HIS A 79 13.77 5.92 -19.75
CA HIS A 79 14.49 7.19 -19.81
C HIS A 79 14.88 7.66 -18.40
N LEU A 80 16.01 8.34 -18.28
CA LEU A 80 16.50 8.82 -17.00
C LEU A 80 15.76 10.07 -16.56
N VAL A 81 15.41 10.14 -15.25
CA VAL A 81 14.85 11.32 -14.62
C VAL A 81 15.67 11.73 -13.40
N GLN A 82 15.67 13.02 -13.08
CA GLN A 82 16.36 13.58 -11.91
C GLN A 82 15.47 13.59 -10.66
N ASN A 83 14.18 13.92 -10.85
CA ASN A 83 13.20 13.89 -9.77
C ASN A 83 12.69 12.46 -9.55
N TRP A 84 12.10 12.23 -8.38
CA TRP A 84 11.38 11.01 -8.11
C TRP A 84 9.87 11.23 -8.31
N PRO A 85 9.27 10.76 -9.43
CA PRO A 85 7.85 10.91 -9.67
C PRO A 85 7.00 10.20 -8.62
N ILE A 86 5.92 10.85 -8.18
CA ILE A 86 4.98 10.32 -7.19
C ILE A 86 3.83 9.64 -7.92
N LEU A 87 3.63 8.36 -7.64
CA LEU A 87 2.53 7.55 -8.15
C LEU A 87 1.87 6.81 -6.98
N ASP A 88 0.56 6.94 -6.83
CA ASP A 88 -0.26 6.26 -5.84
C ASP A 88 -1.65 5.93 -6.40
N LEU A 89 -2.48 5.25 -5.62
CA LEU A 89 -3.86 4.90 -5.99
C LEU A 89 -4.85 6.05 -5.72
N GLY A 90 -4.37 7.24 -5.36
CA GLY A 90 -5.19 8.40 -5.02
C GLY A 90 -5.51 8.50 -3.52
N LEU A 91 -5.20 7.49 -2.73
CA LEU A 91 -5.29 7.48 -1.28
C LEU A 91 -3.88 7.51 -0.67
N ARG A 92 -3.63 8.46 0.23
CA ARG A 92 -2.41 8.51 1.03
C ARG A 92 -2.77 8.28 2.49
N PRO A 93 -2.30 7.18 3.09
CA PRO A 93 -2.53 6.92 4.50
C PRO A 93 -1.85 7.96 5.39
N ASP A 94 -2.49 8.27 6.52
CA ASP A 94 -1.90 9.12 7.56
C ASP A 94 -0.99 8.32 8.52
N THR A 95 -0.32 7.29 7.98
CA THR A 95 0.57 6.45 8.78
C THR A 95 1.81 7.25 9.16
N THR A 96 2.04 7.37 10.45
CA THR A 96 3.21 8.05 11.04
C THR A 96 4.14 7.04 11.72
N PRO A 97 5.37 7.39 12.09
CA PRO A 97 6.22 6.52 12.90
C PRO A 97 5.56 6.05 14.19
N ALA A 98 4.71 6.87 14.81
CA ALA A 98 4.00 6.52 16.05
C ALA A 98 2.88 5.47 15.82
N SER A 99 2.17 5.57 14.71
CA SER A 99 1.09 4.65 14.35
C SER A 99 1.56 3.42 13.55
N PHE A 100 2.78 3.45 13.03
CA PHE A 100 3.33 2.36 12.20
C PHE A 100 3.33 1.02 12.93
N ARG A 101 2.84 0.00 12.26
CA ARG A 101 2.91 -1.41 12.68
C ARG A 101 3.15 -2.27 11.46
N LEU A 102 4.21 -3.07 11.50
CA LEU A 102 4.53 -4.06 10.48
C LEU A 102 4.32 -5.46 11.03
N ARG A 103 3.37 -6.17 10.50
CA ARG A 103 3.13 -7.57 10.79
C ARG A 103 3.87 -8.45 9.77
N VAL A 104 4.59 -9.46 10.25
CA VAL A 104 5.25 -10.48 9.42
C VAL A 104 4.76 -11.84 9.86
N ASP A 105 4.06 -12.56 8.98
CA ASP A 105 3.43 -13.84 9.33
C ASP A 105 3.29 -14.79 8.12
N GLY A 106 2.41 -15.80 8.26
CA GLY A 106 2.18 -16.83 7.26
C GLY A 106 3.12 -18.03 7.44
N ALA A 107 3.74 -18.48 6.37
CA ALA A 107 4.62 -19.65 6.38
C ALA A 107 6.01 -19.32 6.96
N VAL A 108 6.08 -18.89 8.23
CA VAL A 108 7.29 -18.60 9.00
C VAL A 108 7.28 -19.34 10.33
N ASP A 109 8.47 -19.56 10.92
CA ASP A 109 8.60 -20.18 12.24
C ASP A 109 8.50 -19.16 13.38
N ALA A 110 8.93 -17.92 13.15
CA ALA A 110 8.92 -16.85 14.13
C ALA A 110 8.18 -15.61 13.58
N PRO A 111 6.83 -15.57 13.65
CA PRO A 111 6.07 -14.38 13.28
C PRO A 111 6.52 -13.15 14.09
N ALA A 112 6.49 -11.99 13.47
CA ALA A 112 6.89 -10.74 14.11
C ALA A 112 5.80 -9.67 13.96
N LEU A 113 5.75 -8.76 14.92
CA LEU A 113 4.99 -7.52 14.86
C LEU A 113 5.91 -6.42 15.35
N TRP A 114 6.30 -5.52 14.46
CA TRP A 114 7.21 -4.43 14.79
C TRP A 114 6.49 -3.08 14.73
N ASP A 115 6.67 -2.29 15.76
CA ASP A 115 6.47 -0.85 15.69
C ASP A 115 7.72 -0.16 15.09
N PHE A 116 7.67 1.15 14.90
CA PHE A 116 8.79 1.87 14.31
C PHE A 116 10.07 1.80 15.16
N PRO A 117 10.05 1.98 16.49
CA PRO A 117 11.21 1.74 17.35
C PRO A 117 11.80 0.33 17.23
N GLN A 118 10.96 -0.70 17.14
CA GLN A 118 11.43 -2.09 16.99
C GLN A 118 12.05 -2.34 15.61
N LEU A 119 11.52 -1.71 14.55
CA LEU A 119 12.16 -1.73 13.23
C LEU A 119 13.52 -1.04 13.26
N MET A 120 13.62 0.12 13.93
CA MET A 120 14.88 0.85 14.09
C MET A 120 15.91 0.12 14.93
N ALA A 121 15.48 -0.78 15.80
CA ALA A 121 16.35 -1.64 16.62
C ALA A 121 16.91 -2.84 15.83
N GLN A 122 16.37 -3.15 14.64
CA GLN A 122 16.93 -4.17 13.78
C GLN A 122 18.28 -3.71 13.21
N LYS A 123 19.06 -4.64 12.66
CA LYS A 123 20.31 -4.30 11.98
C LYS A 123 20.02 -3.36 10.82
N GLN A 124 20.56 -2.16 10.89
CA GLN A 124 20.39 -1.13 9.86
C GLN A 124 21.44 -1.28 8.77
N THR A 125 21.03 -1.06 7.53
CA THR A 125 21.85 -1.18 6.32
C THR A 125 21.64 0.05 5.47
N GLU A 126 22.72 0.54 4.86
CA GLU A 126 22.68 1.53 3.79
C GLU A 126 23.00 0.88 2.46
N ALA A 127 22.26 1.25 1.43
CA ALA A 127 22.49 0.76 0.07
C ALA A 127 22.24 1.86 -0.96
N VAL A 128 22.89 1.73 -2.10
CA VAL A 128 22.64 2.58 -3.27
C VAL A 128 22.11 1.69 -4.39
N SER A 129 21.01 2.08 -4.99
CA SER A 129 20.45 1.36 -6.13
C SER A 129 19.71 2.27 -7.11
N ASP A 130 19.54 1.76 -8.32
CA ASP A 130 18.67 2.34 -9.32
C ASP A 130 17.24 1.87 -9.11
N ILE A 131 16.28 2.63 -9.59
CA ILE A 131 14.86 2.25 -9.61
C ILE A 131 14.29 2.44 -11.01
N HIS A 132 13.42 1.51 -11.42
CA HIS A 132 12.84 1.47 -12.75
C HIS A 132 11.32 1.38 -12.65
N CYS A 133 10.60 2.35 -13.20
CA CYS A 133 9.14 2.35 -13.17
C CYS A 133 8.58 1.80 -14.48
N VAL A 134 7.52 1.01 -14.40
CA VAL A 134 6.80 0.51 -15.58
C VAL A 134 6.32 1.64 -16.51
N THR A 135 6.14 2.85 -15.97
CA THR A 135 5.79 4.05 -16.75
C THR A 135 6.99 4.72 -17.44
N THR A 136 8.02 3.90 -17.72
CA THR A 136 9.17 4.21 -18.59
C THR A 136 10.24 5.14 -18.04
N TRP A 137 10.22 5.52 -16.77
CA TRP A 137 11.28 6.31 -16.19
C TRP A 137 12.19 5.47 -15.27
N SER A 138 13.45 5.82 -15.19
CA SER A 138 14.43 5.30 -14.25
C SER A 138 15.11 6.45 -13.51
N ARG A 139 15.48 6.20 -12.26
CA ARG A 139 16.28 7.12 -11.46
C ARG A 139 17.47 6.35 -10.87
N TYR A 140 18.66 6.91 -11.03
CA TYR A 140 19.91 6.31 -10.58
C TYR A 140 20.31 6.74 -9.18
N ASP A 141 21.19 5.95 -8.57
CA ASP A 141 21.96 6.27 -7.37
C ASP A 141 21.09 6.69 -6.17
N ASN A 142 19.94 6.05 -5.99
CA ASN A 142 19.11 6.29 -4.82
C ASN A 142 19.79 5.71 -3.57
N ARG A 143 20.01 6.54 -2.58
CA ARG A 143 20.58 6.15 -1.29
C ARG A 143 19.46 5.78 -0.32
N TRP A 144 19.47 4.54 0.12
CA TRP A 144 18.47 3.99 1.02
C TRP A 144 19.07 3.68 2.38
N SER A 145 18.30 3.93 3.45
CA SER A 145 18.61 3.42 4.79
C SER A 145 17.43 2.61 5.30
N GLY A 146 17.69 1.44 5.88
CA GLY A 146 16.64 0.53 6.33
C GLY A 146 17.16 -0.82 6.80
N VAL A 147 16.29 -1.81 6.78
CA VAL A 147 16.58 -3.20 7.15
C VAL A 147 16.64 -4.04 5.90
N ALA A 148 17.74 -4.76 5.67
CA ALA A 148 17.84 -5.69 4.55
C ALA A 148 16.81 -6.81 4.71
N THR A 149 16.16 -7.23 3.61
CA THR A 149 15.20 -8.34 3.67
C THR A 149 15.85 -9.65 4.08
N SER A 150 17.14 -9.85 3.79
CA SER A 150 17.92 -10.99 4.29
C SER A 150 17.97 -11.05 5.82
N ASP A 151 18.17 -9.92 6.50
CA ASP A 151 18.20 -9.85 7.97
C ASP A 151 16.79 -10.11 8.55
N LEU A 152 15.73 -9.66 7.87
CA LEU A 152 14.36 -10.02 8.22
C LEU A 152 14.13 -11.53 8.08
N LEU A 153 14.59 -12.15 6.99
CA LEU A 153 14.44 -13.61 6.76
C LEU A 153 15.13 -14.42 7.84
N GLU A 154 16.32 -14.02 8.29
CA GLU A 154 17.00 -14.66 9.44
C GLU A 154 16.18 -14.57 10.72
N THR A 155 15.49 -13.44 10.92
CA THR A 155 14.65 -13.22 12.11
C THR A 155 13.39 -14.09 12.09
N VAL A 156 12.64 -14.09 10.96
CA VAL A 156 11.31 -14.74 10.92
C VAL A 156 11.38 -16.21 10.49
N ARG A 157 12.46 -16.63 9.91
CA ARG A 157 12.75 -18.02 9.50
C ARG A 157 11.61 -18.62 8.66
N PRO A 158 11.56 -18.33 7.34
CA PRO A 158 10.56 -18.93 6.47
C PRO A 158 10.62 -20.45 6.51
N LYS A 159 9.46 -21.11 6.56
CA LYS A 159 9.34 -22.57 6.51
C LYS A 159 9.79 -23.08 5.15
N SER A 160 10.23 -24.33 5.08
CA SER A 160 10.75 -24.95 3.86
C SER A 160 9.79 -24.93 2.66
N GLY A 161 8.49 -24.84 2.91
CA GLY A 161 7.47 -24.71 1.86
C GLY A 161 7.14 -23.27 1.45
N ALA A 162 7.70 -22.24 2.09
CA ALA A 162 7.48 -20.85 1.71
C ALA A 162 8.17 -20.57 0.37
N ALA A 163 7.40 -20.12 -0.61
CA ALA A 163 7.89 -19.85 -1.96
C ALA A 163 7.58 -18.43 -2.44
N PHE A 164 6.63 -17.76 -1.79
CA PHE A 164 6.14 -16.44 -2.17
C PHE A 164 5.95 -15.55 -0.95
N VAL A 165 5.93 -14.24 -1.21
CA VAL A 165 5.62 -13.19 -0.24
C VAL A 165 4.53 -12.31 -0.82
N VAL A 166 3.47 -12.08 -0.07
CA VAL A 166 2.44 -11.09 -0.39
C VAL A 166 2.60 -9.88 0.52
N LEU A 167 2.66 -8.71 -0.08
CA LEU A 167 2.82 -7.43 0.60
C LEU A 167 1.47 -6.74 0.68
N HIS A 168 1.10 -6.27 1.87
CA HIS A 168 -0.12 -5.52 2.10
C HIS A 168 0.21 -4.12 2.61
N CYS A 169 -0.45 -3.12 2.07
CA CYS A 169 -0.19 -1.70 2.31
C CYS A 169 -1.38 -1.02 2.99
N ASP A 170 -1.14 0.10 3.66
CA ASP A 170 -2.19 0.83 4.38
C ASP A 170 -3.22 1.50 3.46
N ASP A 171 -2.87 1.76 2.20
CA ASP A 171 -3.78 2.27 1.16
C ASP A 171 -4.63 1.18 0.48
N GLY A 172 -4.54 -0.08 0.97
CA GLY A 172 -5.19 -1.24 0.37
C GLY A 172 -4.46 -1.86 -0.82
N TYR A 173 -3.33 -1.30 -1.24
CA TYR A 173 -2.49 -1.89 -2.28
C TYR A 173 -1.91 -3.24 -1.83
N THR A 174 -1.81 -4.17 -2.77
CA THR A 174 -1.12 -5.46 -2.59
C THR A 174 -0.22 -5.74 -3.79
N THR A 175 0.86 -6.47 -3.57
CA THR A 175 1.68 -7.08 -4.62
C THR A 175 2.34 -8.34 -4.10
N ASN A 176 2.69 -9.24 -5.00
CA ASN A 176 3.38 -10.48 -4.69
C ASN A 176 4.83 -10.45 -5.15
N LEU A 177 5.65 -11.29 -4.54
CA LEU A 177 7.02 -11.56 -4.95
C LEU A 177 7.30 -13.06 -4.82
N ALA A 178 8.12 -13.62 -5.70
CA ALA A 178 8.81 -14.85 -5.38
C ALA A 178 9.72 -14.63 -4.16
N LEU A 179 9.83 -15.61 -3.29
CA LEU A 179 10.71 -15.50 -2.11
C LEU A 179 12.17 -15.23 -2.51
N ALA A 180 12.61 -15.76 -3.65
CA ALA A 180 13.95 -15.50 -4.20
C ALA A 180 14.16 -14.01 -4.55
N ASP A 181 13.15 -13.34 -5.13
CA ASP A 181 13.22 -11.91 -5.45
C ASP A 181 13.16 -11.05 -4.15
N PHE A 182 12.38 -11.46 -3.16
CA PHE A 182 12.35 -10.82 -1.85
C PHE A 182 13.69 -10.96 -1.09
N ALA A 183 14.37 -12.10 -1.26
CA ALA A 183 15.66 -12.39 -0.64
C ALA A 183 16.87 -11.84 -1.42
N ALA A 184 16.64 -11.26 -2.59
CA ALA A 184 17.71 -10.82 -3.48
C ALA A 184 18.55 -9.69 -2.86
N PRO A 185 19.84 -9.60 -3.19
CA PRO A 185 20.70 -8.52 -2.74
C PRO A 185 20.12 -7.15 -3.08
N GLY A 186 20.15 -6.24 -2.12
CA GLY A 186 19.62 -4.87 -2.26
C GLY A 186 18.12 -4.72 -2.01
N ALA A 187 17.37 -5.82 -1.80
CA ALA A 187 15.99 -5.73 -1.32
C ALA A 187 15.96 -5.28 0.15
N MET A 188 15.16 -4.27 0.49
CA MET A 188 15.19 -3.60 1.81
C MET A 188 13.82 -3.08 2.25
N LEU A 189 13.58 -3.12 3.56
CA LEU A 189 12.56 -2.31 4.23
C LEU A 189 13.15 -0.94 4.52
N VAL A 190 12.75 0.07 3.76
CA VAL A 190 13.36 1.39 3.73
C VAL A 190 12.56 2.38 4.56
N HIS A 191 13.21 3.13 5.44
CA HIS A 191 12.62 4.21 6.23
C HIS A 191 13.24 5.58 5.93
N ALA A 192 14.36 5.63 5.20
CA ALA A 192 14.99 6.88 4.80
C ALA A 192 15.53 6.82 3.36
N TRP A 193 15.51 7.98 2.70
CA TRP A 193 16.02 8.20 1.36
C TRP A 193 16.87 9.47 1.34
N GLU A 194 18.05 9.42 0.70
CA GLU A 194 19.02 10.52 0.65
C GLU A 194 19.34 11.11 2.04
N GLY A 195 19.46 10.24 3.05
CA GLY A 195 19.77 10.62 4.43
C GLY A 195 18.62 11.33 5.18
N ARG A 196 17.40 11.35 4.64
CA ARG A 196 16.21 11.98 5.26
C ARG A 196 15.13 10.94 5.49
N PRO A 197 14.30 11.08 6.54
CA PRO A 197 13.12 10.24 6.72
C PRO A 197 12.30 10.18 5.43
N LEU A 198 11.79 9.00 5.11
CA LEU A 198 11.02 8.78 3.90
C LEU A 198 9.71 9.57 3.97
N ALA A 199 9.49 10.45 2.99
CA ALA A 199 8.29 11.27 2.91
C ALA A 199 7.04 10.39 2.68
N SER A 200 5.89 10.84 3.19
CA SER A 200 4.62 10.09 3.10
C SER A 200 4.27 9.76 1.65
N GLU A 201 4.37 10.68 0.72
CA GLU A 201 4.09 10.48 -0.72
C GLU A 201 4.97 9.42 -1.38
N HIS A 202 6.14 9.15 -0.81
CA HIS A 202 7.05 8.10 -1.26
C HIS A 202 6.89 6.78 -0.50
N GLY A 203 5.89 6.69 0.39
CA GLY A 203 5.55 5.47 1.12
C GLY A 203 6.07 5.42 2.55
N GLY A 204 6.43 6.59 3.12
CA GLY A 204 6.81 6.69 4.53
C GLY A 204 5.67 6.30 5.49
N PRO A 205 5.99 5.85 6.72
CA PRO A 205 7.34 5.80 7.29
C PRO A 205 8.19 4.63 6.80
N VAL A 206 7.61 3.57 6.22
CA VAL A 206 8.33 2.39 5.74
C VAL A 206 7.74 1.86 4.45
N ARG A 207 8.61 1.58 3.50
CA ARG A 207 8.28 0.88 2.26
C ARG A 207 9.23 -0.27 1.99
N LEU A 208 8.85 -1.17 1.09
CA LEU A 208 9.78 -2.09 0.46
C LEU A 208 10.45 -1.42 -0.76
N VAL A 209 11.73 -1.73 -0.98
CA VAL A 209 12.46 -1.48 -2.21
C VAL A 209 13.05 -2.80 -2.71
N VAL A 210 12.75 -3.17 -3.96
CA VAL A 210 13.29 -4.34 -4.67
C VAL A 210 13.86 -3.81 -5.98
N PRO A 211 15.15 -3.45 -6.03
CA PRO A 211 15.70 -2.62 -7.10
C PRO A 211 15.78 -3.33 -8.46
N HIS A 212 15.87 -4.66 -8.49
CA HIS A 212 15.97 -5.46 -9.72
C HIS A 212 14.62 -5.72 -10.39
N LEU A 213 13.50 -5.28 -9.80
CA LEU A 213 12.16 -5.38 -10.37
C LEU A 213 11.58 -4.00 -10.65
N TYR A 214 10.59 -3.94 -11.56
CA TYR A 214 9.84 -2.71 -11.74
C TYR A 214 9.22 -2.23 -10.42
N PHE A 215 9.19 -0.91 -10.23
CA PHE A 215 8.98 -0.27 -8.93
C PHE A 215 7.57 -0.42 -8.34
N TRP A 216 6.59 -0.96 -9.09
CA TRP A 216 5.32 -1.37 -8.48
C TRP A 216 5.46 -2.55 -7.51
N LYS A 217 6.51 -3.37 -7.67
CA LYS A 217 6.88 -4.45 -6.74
C LYS A 217 7.46 -3.92 -5.42
N SER A 218 7.88 -2.67 -5.41
CA SER A 218 8.40 -1.96 -4.22
C SER A 218 7.24 -1.26 -3.49
N ALA A 219 6.51 -2.01 -2.67
CA ALA A 219 5.27 -1.57 -2.02
C ALA A 219 5.47 -0.41 -1.04
N LYS A 220 4.61 0.64 -1.12
CA LYS A 220 4.57 1.79 -0.21
C LYS A 220 3.70 1.51 1.02
N TRP A 221 3.91 2.27 2.11
CA TRP A 221 3.07 2.19 3.33
C TRP A 221 2.85 0.76 3.81
N LEU A 222 3.96 0.02 3.91
CA LEU A 222 3.92 -1.41 4.20
C LEU A 222 3.41 -1.68 5.60
N LYS A 223 2.36 -2.52 5.73
CA LYS A 223 1.78 -2.92 7.02
C LYS A 223 1.85 -4.41 7.31
N ARG A 224 1.94 -5.26 6.27
CA ARG A 224 2.05 -6.71 6.47
C ARG A 224 2.88 -7.34 5.36
N ILE A 225 3.72 -8.29 5.75
CA ILE A 225 4.47 -9.19 4.88
C ILE A 225 3.97 -10.60 5.20
N GLU A 226 3.32 -11.24 4.24
CA GLU A 226 2.75 -12.58 4.41
C GLU A 226 3.54 -13.60 3.58
N PHE A 227 4.18 -14.54 4.24
CA PHE A 227 4.87 -15.65 3.58
C PHE A 227 3.89 -16.76 3.20
N ARG A 228 3.98 -17.26 1.96
CA ARG A 228 3.02 -18.21 1.40
C ARG A 228 3.70 -19.35 0.65
N THR A 229 3.00 -20.48 0.59
CA THR A 229 3.42 -21.64 -0.21
C THR A 229 2.94 -21.57 -1.65
N LYS A 230 1.90 -20.78 -1.92
CA LYS A 230 1.32 -20.55 -3.25
C LYS A 230 1.31 -19.07 -3.55
N ASP A 231 1.50 -18.72 -4.81
CA ASP A 231 1.43 -17.35 -5.28
C ASP A 231 0.00 -16.79 -5.16
N GLU A 232 -0.08 -15.49 -4.91
CA GLU A 232 -1.32 -14.72 -4.93
C GLU A 232 -1.05 -13.39 -5.61
N PRO A 233 -1.46 -13.22 -6.86
CA PRO A 233 -1.30 -11.97 -7.60
C PRO A 233 -1.93 -10.80 -6.88
N GLY A 234 -1.22 -9.67 -6.83
CA GLY A 234 -1.67 -8.47 -6.17
C GLY A 234 -2.45 -7.53 -7.09
N PHE A 235 -2.55 -6.26 -6.66
CA PHE A 235 -3.43 -5.26 -7.28
C PHE A 235 -3.19 -5.06 -8.79
N TRP A 236 -1.93 -4.90 -9.21
CA TRP A 236 -1.63 -4.68 -10.62
C TRP A 236 -1.54 -5.97 -11.41
N GLU A 237 -1.09 -7.05 -10.80
CA GLU A 237 -0.95 -8.35 -11.43
C GLU A 237 -2.32 -8.89 -11.89
N VAL A 238 -3.38 -8.78 -11.07
CA VAL A 238 -4.74 -9.17 -11.47
C VAL A 238 -5.36 -8.23 -12.51
N ARG A 239 -4.70 -7.10 -12.81
CA ARG A 239 -5.11 -6.13 -13.82
C ARG A 239 -4.26 -6.18 -15.08
N GLY A 240 -3.50 -7.26 -15.27
CA GLY A 240 -2.72 -7.53 -16.48
C GLY A 240 -1.27 -7.05 -16.45
N TYR A 241 -0.74 -6.64 -15.30
CA TYR A 241 0.71 -6.46 -15.16
C TYR A 241 1.41 -7.82 -15.01
N HIS A 242 2.67 -7.87 -15.47
CA HIS A 242 3.46 -9.09 -15.38
C HIS A 242 3.65 -9.53 -13.93
N ASN A 243 3.58 -10.85 -13.68
CA ASN A 243 3.60 -11.37 -12.32
C ASN A 243 4.94 -11.12 -11.59
N ARG A 244 6.07 -11.12 -12.30
CA ARG A 244 7.40 -10.85 -11.73
C ARG A 244 7.85 -9.41 -11.93
N GLY A 245 7.83 -8.90 -13.17
CA GLY A 245 8.13 -7.52 -13.49
C GLY A 245 9.61 -7.17 -13.57
N ASP A 246 10.40 -7.97 -14.27
CA ASP A 246 11.81 -7.69 -14.54
C ASP A 246 11.96 -6.60 -15.63
N PRO A 247 12.58 -5.43 -15.32
CA PRO A 247 12.72 -4.36 -16.28
C PRO A 247 13.66 -4.68 -17.43
N TRP A 248 14.63 -5.56 -17.26
CA TRP A 248 15.59 -5.93 -18.28
C TRP A 248 15.00 -6.87 -19.33
N ASN A 249 13.97 -7.64 -18.95
CA ASN A 249 13.18 -8.48 -19.84
C ASN A 249 11.94 -7.77 -20.37
N GLU A 250 11.76 -6.47 -20.06
CA GLU A 250 10.56 -5.68 -20.36
C GLU A 250 9.24 -6.32 -19.87
N GLU A 251 9.29 -7.04 -18.77
CA GLU A 251 8.14 -7.71 -18.14
C GLU A 251 7.15 -6.68 -17.55
N ARG A 252 6.49 -5.90 -18.42
CA ARG A 252 5.54 -4.86 -18.03
C ARG A 252 4.15 -5.43 -17.82
N TYR A 253 3.72 -6.32 -18.73
CA TYR A 253 2.38 -6.88 -18.78
C TYR A 253 2.46 -8.40 -18.97
N SER A 254 1.42 -9.10 -18.49
CA SER A 254 1.21 -10.52 -18.82
C SER A 254 0.72 -10.64 -20.25
N ASP A 255 1.22 -11.63 -20.96
CA ASP A 255 0.80 -12.03 -22.30
C ASP A 255 -0.61 -12.66 -22.27
#